data_0fb1c3449402248d9a1e81263b85a82c
#
_entry.id   0fb1c3449402248d9a1e81263b85a82c
#
_cell.length_a   1.000
_cell.length_b   1.000
_cell.length_c   1.000
_cell.angle_alpha   90.00
_cell.angle_beta   90.00
_cell.angle_gamma   90.00
#
_symmetry.space_group_name_H-M   'P 1'
#
loop_
_entity.id
_entity.type
_entity.pdbx_description
1 polymer ?
#
loop_
_entity_poly.entity_id
_entity_poly.type
_entity_poly.pdbx_seq_one_letter_code
_entity_poly.pdbx_strand_id
1 'polypeptide(L)'
;MVEGEGGNIIIDAADSVVEAEKIYKYFKDINSNPIKAVIYTHNHGDHTFGAAYYDSISEEKPQIIAHETTAFYMERILGILNPIISARTSRMFGTFLPEEQLINVGIGPFLGVSQSTPGYMKPDITFSDELKLTIAGIDIELYHAIGETNDQLFVWLPQKKALMPGDNLYKTFPNLYTIRGTTHRDVKGWVDSLDHMRSFNPEYLFPSHTKPIEGKEVMKTLTLYRDAIQYVHDQTIRLMNQGLYPDQIIEMIELPSEIVDSPFLNEFYGTIRWSVKSIFSGYLGWFNG
;
A
#
# COMPACT_ATOMS: atom_id res chain seq x y z
N MET A 1 -14.88 -3.53 0.21
CA MET A 1 -16.13 -2.87 0.67
C MET A 1 -16.50 -3.42 2.04
N VAL A 2 -16.88 -2.55 2.97
CA VAL A 2 -17.41 -2.91 4.29
C VAL A 2 -18.89 -2.58 4.29
N GLU A 3 -19.73 -3.55 4.66
CA GLU A 3 -21.17 -3.40 4.74
C GLU A 3 -21.60 -2.98 6.14
N GLY A 4 -22.39 -1.92 6.23
CA GLY A 4 -22.98 -1.42 7.47
C GLY A 4 -24.49 -1.26 7.38
N GLU A 5 -25.13 -0.86 8.49
CA GLU A 5 -26.57 -0.61 8.54
C GLU A 5 -26.95 0.59 7.65
N GLY A 6 -27.60 0.28 6.50
CA GLY A 6 -28.07 1.31 5.57
C GLY A 6 -26.95 2.03 4.79
N GLY A 7 -25.75 1.52 4.74
CA GLY A 7 -24.66 2.11 3.98
C GLY A 7 -23.42 1.22 3.84
N ASN A 8 -22.64 1.49 2.81
CA ASN A 8 -21.40 0.81 2.49
C ASN A 8 -20.21 1.77 2.61
N ILE A 9 -19.05 1.23 2.94
CA ILE A 9 -17.78 1.94 3.03
C ILE A 9 -16.80 1.28 2.08
N ILE A 10 -16.18 2.07 1.22
CA ILE A 10 -15.12 1.63 0.32
C ILE A 10 -13.78 1.91 0.98
N ILE A 11 -12.93 0.92 1.07
CA ILE A 11 -11.54 1.07 1.49
C ILE A 11 -10.69 0.80 0.26
N ASP A 12 -9.99 1.82 -0.17
CA ASP A 12 -9.29 1.96 -1.45
C ASP A 12 -10.22 1.89 -2.69
N ALA A 13 -10.02 2.83 -3.58
CA ALA A 13 -10.99 3.13 -4.64
C ALA A 13 -10.70 2.48 -5.99
N ALA A 14 -9.66 1.67 -6.11
CA ALA A 14 -9.09 1.14 -7.36
C ALA A 14 -8.29 2.18 -8.17
N ASP A 15 -7.64 1.72 -9.25
CA ASP A 15 -6.68 2.50 -10.05
C ASP A 15 -7.34 3.39 -11.12
N SER A 16 -8.65 3.27 -11.31
CA SER A 16 -9.40 4.04 -12.30
C SER A 16 -10.91 3.99 -12.05
N VAL A 17 -11.61 4.95 -12.66
CA VAL A 17 -13.08 4.96 -12.71
C VAL A 17 -13.64 3.66 -13.33
N VAL A 18 -12.99 3.16 -14.38
CA VAL A 18 -13.41 1.93 -15.09
C VAL A 18 -13.24 0.69 -14.21
N GLU A 19 -12.14 0.58 -13.49
CA GLU A 19 -11.92 -0.55 -12.56
C GLU A 19 -12.85 -0.48 -11.36
N ALA A 20 -13.07 0.69 -10.79
CA ALA A 20 -14.04 0.91 -9.72
C ALA A 20 -15.45 0.46 -10.14
N GLU A 21 -15.87 0.78 -11.37
CA GLU A 21 -17.14 0.32 -11.94
C GLU A 21 -17.22 -1.20 -12.03
N LYS A 22 -16.18 -1.85 -12.56
CA LYS A 22 -16.13 -3.32 -12.67
C LYS A 22 -16.21 -3.99 -11.29
N ILE A 23 -15.41 -3.51 -10.33
CA ILE A 23 -15.38 -4.03 -8.98
C ILE A 23 -16.74 -3.85 -8.30
N TYR A 24 -17.33 -2.66 -8.40
CA TYR A 24 -18.60 -2.36 -7.76
C TYR A 24 -19.75 -3.20 -8.32
N LYS A 25 -19.76 -3.57 -9.60
CA LYS A 25 -20.76 -4.46 -10.19
C LYS A 25 -20.83 -5.80 -9.47
N TYR A 26 -19.70 -6.36 -9.05
CA TYR A 26 -19.69 -7.61 -8.25
C TYR A 26 -20.24 -7.40 -6.83
N PHE A 27 -19.91 -6.26 -6.21
CA PHE A 27 -20.40 -5.97 -4.85
C PHE A 27 -21.88 -5.60 -4.82
N LYS A 28 -22.39 -4.92 -5.84
CA LYS A 28 -23.79 -4.50 -5.95
C LYS A 28 -24.77 -5.68 -5.91
N ASP A 29 -24.39 -6.82 -6.45
CA ASP A 29 -25.21 -8.04 -6.41
C ASP A 29 -25.29 -8.65 -5.00
N ILE A 30 -24.32 -8.35 -4.13
CA ILE A 30 -24.30 -8.79 -2.72
C ILE A 30 -25.01 -7.77 -1.85
N ASN A 31 -24.70 -6.48 -2.01
CA ASN A 31 -25.24 -5.38 -1.25
C ASN A 31 -25.31 -4.11 -2.10
N SER A 32 -26.49 -3.52 -2.22
CA SER A 32 -26.75 -2.30 -2.99
C SER A 32 -27.01 -1.07 -2.12
N ASN A 33 -26.67 -1.11 -0.82
CA ASN A 33 -26.77 0.04 0.04
C ASN A 33 -25.93 1.23 -0.47
N PRO A 34 -26.34 2.49 -0.20
CA PRO A 34 -25.61 3.66 -0.66
C PRO A 34 -24.18 3.69 -0.10
N ILE A 35 -23.25 4.22 -0.89
CA ILE A 35 -21.87 4.45 -0.46
C ILE A 35 -21.85 5.67 0.46
N LYS A 36 -21.40 5.51 1.69
CA LYS A 36 -21.33 6.59 2.70
C LYS A 36 -19.93 7.20 2.83
N ALA A 37 -18.90 6.39 2.59
CA ALA A 37 -17.52 6.86 2.65
C ALA A 37 -16.60 6.10 1.69
N VAL A 38 -15.53 6.76 1.27
CA VAL A 38 -14.36 6.18 0.61
C VAL A 38 -13.14 6.56 1.45
N ILE A 39 -12.38 5.56 1.89
CA ILE A 39 -11.17 5.74 2.69
C ILE A 39 -9.98 5.39 1.81
N TYR A 40 -9.03 6.31 1.67
CA TYR A 40 -7.76 6.03 1.02
C TYR A 40 -6.75 5.58 2.06
N THR A 41 -6.14 4.42 1.86
CA THR A 41 -5.04 3.99 2.73
C THR A 41 -3.78 4.82 2.48
N HIS A 42 -3.55 5.26 1.23
CA HIS A 42 -2.41 6.09 0.86
C HIS A 42 -2.56 6.70 -0.56
N ASN A 43 -1.58 7.50 -0.96
CA ASN A 43 -1.61 8.34 -2.17
C ASN A 43 -1.34 7.62 -3.50
N HIS A 44 -1.18 6.31 -3.57
CA HIS A 44 -0.99 5.64 -4.87
C HIS A 44 -2.28 5.63 -5.70
N GLY A 45 -2.13 5.64 -7.03
CA GLY A 45 -3.26 5.76 -7.95
C GLY A 45 -4.25 4.61 -7.86
N ASP A 46 -3.75 3.40 -7.68
CA ASP A 46 -4.55 2.18 -7.54
C ASP A 46 -5.39 2.10 -6.25
N HIS A 47 -5.21 3.07 -5.34
CA HIS A 47 -6.03 3.23 -4.13
C HIS A 47 -6.95 4.45 -4.18
N THR A 48 -6.74 5.37 -5.14
CA THR A 48 -7.39 6.70 -5.13
C THR A 48 -8.13 7.07 -6.41
N PHE A 49 -7.76 6.51 -7.59
CA PHE A 49 -8.25 6.99 -8.88
C PHE A 49 -9.66 6.53 -9.25
N GLY A 50 -10.25 5.61 -8.51
CA GLY A 50 -11.63 5.18 -8.74
C GLY A 50 -12.69 5.99 -7.99
N ALA A 51 -12.31 6.92 -7.13
CA ALA A 51 -13.24 7.60 -6.20
C ALA A 51 -14.38 8.36 -6.90
N ALA A 52 -14.11 9.00 -8.03
CA ALA A 52 -15.13 9.71 -8.81
C ALA A 52 -16.25 8.78 -9.33
N TYR A 53 -15.98 7.49 -9.50
CA TYR A 53 -17.04 6.54 -9.82
C TYR A 53 -18.03 6.40 -8.67
N TYR A 54 -17.55 6.20 -7.45
CA TYR A 54 -18.42 6.03 -6.29
C TYR A 54 -19.24 7.28 -6.00
N ASP A 55 -18.68 8.46 -6.21
CA ASP A 55 -19.41 9.73 -6.15
C ASP A 55 -20.52 9.80 -7.20
N SER A 56 -20.21 9.43 -8.45
CA SER A 56 -21.14 9.52 -9.59
C SER A 56 -22.38 8.63 -9.47
N ILE A 57 -22.29 7.53 -8.71
CA ILE A 57 -23.40 6.58 -8.51
C ILE A 57 -24.17 6.82 -7.22
N SER A 58 -23.73 7.76 -6.38
CA SER A 58 -24.30 8.05 -5.07
C SER A 58 -25.30 9.21 -5.17
N GLU A 59 -26.44 9.10 -4.49
CA GLU A 59 -27.41 10.20 -4.37
C GLU A 59 -26.87 11.34 -3.50
N GLU A 60 -26.14 10.98 -2.45
CA GLU A 60 -25.42 11.90 -1.57
C GLU A 60 -23.92 11.66 -1.75
N LYS A 61 -23.13 12.72 -1.88
CA LYS A 61 -21.68 12.63 -2.00
C LYS A 61 -21.08 11.82 -0.84
N PRO A 62 -20.34 10.72 -1.08
CA PRO A 62 -19.66 10.00 -0.04
C PRO A 62 -18.54 10.84 0.58
N GLN A 63 -18.29 10.68 1.87
CA GLN A 63 -17.16 11.30 2.55
C GLN A 63 -15.85 10.68 2.07
N ILE A 64 -14.91 11.49 1.59
CA ILE A 64 -13.57 11.04 1.25
C ILE A 64 -12.66 11.26 2.46
N ILE A 65 -12.09 10.18 2.99
CA ILE A 65 -11.29 10.20 4.22
C ILE A 65 -9.87 9.72 3.92
N ALA A 66 -8.86 10.46 4.40
CA ALA A 66 -7.46 10.10 4.22
C ALA A 66 -6.55 10.76 5.27
N HIS A 67 -5.27 10.40 5.27
CA HIS A 67 -4.26 11.12 6.02
C HIS A 67 -4.09 12.57 5.48
N GLU A 68 -3.76 13.52 6.35
CA GLU A 68 -3.70 14.95 5.99
C GLU A 68 -2.70 15.27 4.86
N THR A 69 -1.65 14.46 4.71
CA THR A 69 -0.64 14.68 3.65
C THR A 69 -0.96 13.98 2.33
N THR A 70 -2.02 13.19 2.24
CA THR A 70 -2.38 12.46 1.00
C THR A 70 -2.56 13.40 -0.18
N ALA A 71 -3.31 14.49 0.00
CA ALA A 71 -3.52 15.48 -1.07
C ALA A 71 -2.19 16.11 -1.54
N PHE A 72 -1.28 16.42 -0.62
CA PHE A 72 0.03 16.98 -0.97
C PHE A 72 0.85 16.02 -1.85
N TYR A 73 0.89 14.72 -1.53
CA TYR A 73 1.61 13.74 -2.34
C TYR A 73 0.95 13.53 -3.69
N MET A 74 -0.38 13.50 -3.74
CA MET A 74 -1.14 13.41 -5.00
C MET A 74 -0.85 14.60 -5.92
N GLU A 75 -0.88 15.83 -5.41
CA GLU A 75 -0.59 17.05 -6.17
C GLU A 75 0.85 17.05 -6.70
N ARG A 76 1.82 16.49 -5.98
CA ARG A 76 3.20 16.33 -6.47
C ARG A 76 3.28 15.35 -7.64
N ILE A 77 2.63 14.19 -7.52
CA ILE A 77 2.71 13.13 -8.52
C ILE A 77 1.94 13.50 -9.78
N LEU A 78 0.74 14.02 -9.64
CA LEU A 78 -0.12 14.41 -10.76
C LEU A 78 0.29 15.75 -11.39
N GLY A 79 0.97 16.61 -10.63
CA GLY A 79 1.39 17.94 -11.04
C GLY A 79 2.87 18.01 -11.42
N ILE A 80 3.66 18.56 -10.50
CA ILE A 80 5.04 18.98 -10.78
C ILE A 80 5.98 17.83 -11.22
N LEU A 81 5.77 16.61 -10.72
CA LEU A 81 6.60 15.45 -11.04
C LEU A 81 5.98 14.53 -12.11
N ASN A 82 4.78 14.84 -12.60
CA ASN A 82 4.04 13.95 -13.51
C ASN A 82 4.86 13.47 -14.71
N PRO A 83 5.56 14.32 -15.47
CA PRO A 83 6.26 13.85 -16.68
C PRO A 83 7.34 12.80 -16.39
N ILE A 84 8.13 13.02 -15.34
CA ILE A 84 9.22 12.09 -15.01
C ILE A 84 8.69 10.82 -14.33
N ILE A 85 7.71 10.95 -13.43
CA ILE A 85 7.12 9.80 -12.76
C ILE A 85 6.38 8.91 -13.77
N SER A 86 5.59 9.46 -14.68
CA SER A 86 4.90 8.71 -15.72
C SER A 86 5.87 7.94 -16.62
N ALA A 87 6.95 8.59 -17.09
CA ALA A 87 7.95 7.95 -17.92
C ALA A 87 8.67 6.80 -17.19
N ARG A 88 8.95 6.95 -15.91
CA ARG A 88 9.61 5.92 -15.10
C ARG A 88 8.65 4.81 -14.70
N THR A 89 7.40 5.13 -14.41
CA THR A 89 6.32 4.16 -14.16
C THR A 89 6.13 3.23 -15.36
N SER A 90 6.06 3.79 -16.57
CA SER A 90 5.94 3.01 -17.79
C SER A 90 7.08 2.00 -17.97
N ARG A 91 8.29 2.34 -17.55
CA ARG A 91 9.45 1.41 -17.56
C ARG A 91 9.36 0.38 -16.43
N MET A 92 8.94 0.80 -15.24
CA MET A 92 8.83 -0.09 -14.07
C MET A 92 7.80 -1.18 -14.29
N PHE A 93 6.63 -0.83 -14.81
CA PHE A 93 5.53 -1.76 -15.05
C PHE A 93 5.51 -2.37 -16.45
N GLY A 94 6.50 -2.03 -17.28
CA GLY A 94 6.64 -2.64 -18.60
C GLY A 94 5.56 -2.27 -19.61
N THR A 95 4.93 -1.09 -19.49
CA THR A 95 3.80 -0.68 -20.36
C THR A 95 4.14 -0.58 -21.84
N PHE A 96 5.43 -0.67 -22.20
CA PHE A 96 5.90 -0.74 -23.60
C PHE A 96 6.08 -2.18 -24.11
N LEU A 97 5.88 -3.18 -23.26
CA LEU A 97 5.93 -4.58 -23.67
C LEU A 97 4.70 -4.93 -24.53
N PRO A 98 4.83 -5.93 -25.41
CA PRO A 98 3.68 -6.50 -26.11
C PRO A 98 2.59 -6.95 -25.13
N GLU A 99 1.32 -6.84 -25.55
CA GLU A 99 0.16 -7.12 -24.69
C GLU A 99 0.21 -8.52 -24.08
N GLU A 100 0.69 -9.51 -24.82
CA GLU A 100 0.84 -10.89 -24.36
C GLU A 100 1.89 -11.07 -23.22
N GLN A 101 2.71 -10.06 -22.98
CA GLN A 101 3.71 -10.04 -21.88
C GLN A 101 3.23 -9.22 -20.68
N LEU A 102 2.14 -8.48 -20.81
CA LEU A 102 1.55 -7.66 -19.75
C LEU A 102 0.61 -8.50 -18.87
N ILE A 103 1.15 -9.52 -18.19
CA ILE A 103 0.34 -10.50 -17.45
C ILE A 103 0.23 -10.12 -15.99
N ASN A 104 1.36 -9.76 -15.35
CA ASN A 104 1.44 -9.59 -13.90
C ASN A 104 2.52 -8.56 -13.54
N VAL A 105 2.26 -7.77 -12.49
CA VAL A 105 3.18 -6.74 -11.98
C VAL A 105 3.86 -7.12 -10.66
N GLY A 106 3.77 -8.40 -10.25
CA GLY A 106 4.38 -8.91 -9.02
C GLY A 106 3.44 -8.95 -7.82
N ILE A 107 2.48 -8.05 -7.74
CA ILE A 107 1.46 -7.98 -6.68
C ILE A 107 0.03 -8.21 -7.19
N GLY A 108 -0.12 -8.37 -8.49
CA GLY A 108 -1.41 -8.62 -9.12
C GLY A 108 -1.33 -8.61 -10.64
N PRO A 109 -2.46 -8.81 -11.33
CA PRO A 109 -2.53 -8.75 -12.78
C PRO A 109 -2.23 -7.32 -13.28
N PHE A 110 -1.77 -7.22 -14.54
CA PHE A 110 -1.66 -5.93 -15.20
C PHE A 110 -3.05 -5.38 -15.53
N LEU A 111 -3.35 -4.16 -15.09
CA LEU A 111 -4.71 -3.57 -15.18
C LEU A 111 -4.96 -2.71 -16.44
N GLY A 112 -4.09 -2.72 -17.42
CA GLY A 112 -4.32 -2.09 -18.72
C GLY A 112 -4.36 -0.56 -18.71
N VAL A 113 -3.24 0.09 -18.98
CA VAL A 113 -3.09 1.57 -18.96
C VAL A 113 -4.00 2.29 -19.96
N SER A 114 -4.39 1.64 -21.07
CA SER A 114 -5.21 2.25 -22.11
C SER A 114 -6.67 2.55 -21.71
N GLN A 115 -7.12 1.99 -20.57
CA GLN A 115 -8.49 2.18 -20.05
C GLN A 115 -8.51 3.00 -18.76
N SER A 116 -7.36 3.45 -18.29
CA SER A 116 -7.22 4.17 -17.03
C SER A 116 -7.75 5.61 -17.19
N THR A 117 -8.79 5.94 -16.43
CA THR A 117 -9.31 7.30 -16.28
C THR A 117 -9.14 7.69 -14.81
N PRO A 118 -8.14 8.52 -14.47
CA PRO A 118 -7.95 8.96 -13.10
C PRO A 118 -9.15 9.78 -12.61
N GLY A 119 -9.78 9.32 -11.55
CA GLY A 119 -10.92 9.99 -10.91
C GLY A 119 -10.63 10.27 -9.43
N TYR A 120 -9.43 10.82 -9.15
CA TYR A 120 -9.07 11.22 -7.80
C TYR A 120 -10.00 12.32 -7.29
N MET A 121 -10.46 12.17 -6.06
CA MET A 121 -11.21 13.20 -5.32
C MET A 121 -10.40 13.61 -4.09
N LYS A 122 -10.34 14.92 -3.85
CA LYS A 122 -9.64 15.44 -2.68
C LYS A 122 -10.39 15.02 -1.40
N PRO A 123 -9.66 14.59 -0.34
CA PRO A 123 -10.27 14.25 0.94
C PRO A 123 -11.09 15.38 1.55
N ASP A 124 -12.26 15.04 2.07
CA ASP A 124 -13.14 15.95 2.83
C ASP A 124 -12.77 15.94 4.32
N ILE A 125 -12.37 14.77 4.83
CA ILE A 125 -11.98 14.55 6.21
C ILE A 125 -10.53 14.07 6.23
N THR A 126 -9.70 14.75 7.01
CA THR A 126 -8.29 14.39 7.18
C THR A 126 -7.89 14.32 8.64
N PHE A 127 -6.85 13.56 8.94
CA PHE A 127 -6.27 13.41 10.28
C PHE A 127 -4.76 13.21 10.20
N SER A 128 -4.05 13.39 11.32
CA SER A 128 -2.59 13.19 11.40
C SER A 128 -2.20 11.84 12.03
N ASP A 129 -2.66 11.53 13.24
CA ASP A 129 -2.19 10.35 13.98
C ASP A 129 -3.25 9.23 14.00
N GLU A 130 -4.45 9.54 14.50
CA GLU A 130 -5.56 8.60 14.56
C GLU A 130 -6.91 9.30 14.33
N LEU A 131 -7.88 8.55 13.82
CA LEU A 131 -9.25 8.99 13.68
C LEU A 131 -10.21 7.84 13.97
N LYS A 132 -11.18 8.07 14.88
CA LYS A 132 -12.21 7.08 15.21
C LYS A 132 -13.57 7.61 14.79
N LEU A 133 -14.29 6.82 14.03
CA LEU A 133 -15.56 7.16 13.43
C LEU A 133 -16.56 6.01 13.58
N THR A 134 -17.84 6.35 13.57
CA THR A 134 -18.90 5.37 13.33
C THR A 134 -19.62 5.75 12.04
N ILE A 135 -19.53 4.91 11.01
CA ILE A 135 -20.16 5.12 9.71
C ILE A 135 -21.08 3.93 9.42
N ALA A 136 -22.35 4.21 9.12
CA ALA A 136 -23.34 3.16 8.85
C ALA A 136 -23.40 2.08 9.94
N GLY A 137 -23.25 2.46 11.22
CA GLY A 137 -23.26 1.55 12.37
C GLY A 137 -21.97 0.73 12.57
N ILE A 138 -20.95 0.97 11.76
CA ILE A 138 -19.63 0.33 11.89
C ILE A 138 -18.67 1.27 12.58
N ASP A 139 -18.07 0.83 13.68
CA ASP A 139 -16.96 1.53 14.30
C ASP A 139 -15.69 1.24 13.51
N ILE A 140 -15.02 2.33 13.10
CA ILE A 140 -13.80 2.33 12.27
C ILE A 140 -12.74 3.14 12.99
N GLU A 141 -11.58 2.56 13.13
CA GLU A 141 -10.41 3.25 13.64
C GLU A 141 -9.34 3.30 12.54
N LEU A 142 -8.86 4.50 12.25
CA LEU A 142 -7.82 4.78 11.27
C LEU A 142 -6.57 5.21 12.01
N TYR A 143 -5.43 4.63 11.66
CA TYR A 143 -4.15 4.95 12.30
C TYR A 143 -3.11 5.27 11.25
N HIS A 144 -2.42 6.38 11.40
CA HIS A 144 -1.26 6.69 10.58
C HIS A 144 -0.17 5.64 10.82
N ALA A 145 0.39 5.10 9.76
CA ALA A 145 1.30 3.97 9.81
C ALA A 145 2.25 4.00 8.61
N ILE A 146 3.27 4.85 8.68
CA ILE A 146 4.23 5.01 7.58
C ILE A 146 4.83 3.67 7.15
N GLY A 147 5.09 3.54 5.86
CA GLY A 147 5.65 2.31 5.29
C GLY A 147 5.84 2.47 3.80
N GLU A 148 4.95 1.93 2.99
CA GLU A 148 5.05 2.08 1.53
C GLU A 148 5.04 3.55 1.11
N THR A 149 4.26 4.38 1.80
CA THR A 149 4.27 5.85 1.66
C THR A 149 4.26 6.53 3.03
N ASN A 150 4.57 7.83 3.03
CA ASN A 150 4.61 8.61 4.28
C ASN A 150 3.21 8.99 4.79
N ASP A 151 2.17 8.89 3.97
CA ASP A 151 0.77 9.13 4.32
C ASP A 151 -0.02 7.83 4.55
N GLN A 152 0.66 6.69 4.52
CA GLN A 152 0.04 5.39 4.70
C GLN A 152 -0.71 5.32 6.04
N LEU A 153 -1.91 4.76 6.00
CA LEU A 153 -2.68 4.40 7.17
C LEU A 153 -3.13 2.93 7.11
N PHE A 154 -3.50 2.38 8.23
CA PHE A 154 -4.29 1.15 8.26
C PHE A 154 -5.68 1.39 8.86
N VAL A 155 -6.60 0.52 8.49
CA VAL A 155 -7.98 0.52 8.99
C VAL A 155 -8.17 -0.65 9.93
N TRP A 156 -8.74 -0.37 11.11
CA TRP A 156 -9.12 -1.37 12.10
C TRP A 156 -10.64 -1.37 12.31
N LEU A 157 -11.24 -2.54 12.25
CA LEU A 157 -12.65 -2.75 12.59
C LEU A 157 -12.73 -3.55 13.90
N PRO A 158 -12.90 -2.88 15.05
CA PRO A 158 -12.76 -3.52 16.37
C PRO A 158 -13.78 -4.62 16.62
N GLN A 159 -15.05 -4.44 16.19
CA GLN A 159 -16.09 -5.45 16.37
C GLN A 159 -15.83 -6.75 15.60
N LYS A 160 -15.03 -6.69 14.53
CA LYS A 160 -14.69 -7.82 13.67
C LYS A 160 -13.28 -8.32 13.86
N LYS A 161 -12.46 -7.64 14.66
CA LYS A 161 -11.02 -7.86 14.74
C LYS A 161 -10.37 -7.97 13.35
N ALA A 162 -10.80 -7.11 12.44
CA ALA A 162 -10.38 -7.08 11.06
C ALA A 162 -9.47 -5.90 10.77
N LEU A 163 -8.31 -6.18 10.20
CA LEU A 163 -7.27 -5.23 9.85
C LEU A 163 -7.14 -5.12 8.33
N MET A 164 -7.12 -3.89 7.80
CA MET A 164 -6.77 -3.58 6.43
C MET A 164 -5.48 -2.74 6.44
N PRO A 165 -4.32 -3.35 6.14
CA PRO A 165 -3.01 -2.70 6.28
C PRO A 165 -2.69 -1.75 5.13
N GLY A 166 -3.56 -1.61 4.12
CA GLY A 166 -3.18 -1.02 2.85
C GLY A 166 -2.01 -1.79 2.23
N ASP A 167 -1.04 -1.07 1.71
CA ASP A 167 0.17 -1.66 1.10
C ASP A 167 1.33 -1.84 2.07
N ASN A 168 1.09 -1.65 3.36
CA ASN A 168 2.09 -2.04 4.37
C ASN A 168 2.25 -3.56 4.48
N LEU A 169 1.35 -4.35 3.87
CA LEU A 169 1.51 -5.79 3.71
C LEU A 169 0.81 -6.28 2.44
N TYR A 170 1.55 -6.96 1.59
CA TYR A 170 1.09 -7.79 0.46
C TYR A 170 1.98 -9.02 0.34
N LYS A 171 1.46 -10.15 -0.16
CA LYS A 171 2.14 -11.46 -0.08
C LYS A 171 3.31 -11.62 -1.06
N THR A 172 4.28 -10.71 -1.03
CA THR A 172 5.57 -10.78 -1.72
C THR A 172 6.57 -9.94 -0.94
N PHE A 173 7.87 -10.05 -1.25
CA PHE A 173 8.85 -9.20 -0.59
C PHE A 173 8.51 -7.72 -0.81
N PRO A 174 8.50 -6.88 0.26
CA PRO A 174 8.04 -5.50 0.14
C PRO A 174 8.96 -4.66 -0.74
N ASN A 175 8.34 -3.76 -1.49
CA ASN A 175 9.07 -2.82 -2.31
C ASN A 175 9.53 -1.63 -1.45
N LEU A 176 10.63 -1.82 -0.70
CA LEU A 176 11.18 -0.79 0.18
C LEU A 176 11.70 0.44 -0.59
N TYR A 177 11.79 0.36 -1.91
CA TYR A 177 11.97 1.48 -2.82
C TYR A 177 11.53 1.11 -4.24
N THR A 178 10.87 2.04 -4.93
CA THR A 178 10.43 1.83 -6.32
C THR A 178 11.44 2.39 -7.31
N ILE A 179 11.66 1.67 -8.42
CA ILE A 179 12.55 2.16 -9.50
C ILE A 179 11.99 3.38 -10.24
N ARG A 180 10.67 3.64 -10.17
CA ARG A 180 10.07 4.87 -10.68
C ARG A 180 10.51 6.12 -9.92
N GLY A 181 10.96 5.95 -8.70
CA GLY A 181 11.29 7.03 -7.78
C GLY A 181 10.14 7.33 -6.81
N THR A 182 10.50 7.61 -5.59
CA THR A 182 9.57 7.97 -4.52
C THR A 182 10.30 8.84 -3.49
N THR A 183 9.57 9.43 -2.56
CA THR A 183 10.14 9.91 -1.31
C THR A 183 10.80 8.72 -0.59
N HIS A 184 11.88 8.95 0.15
CA HIS A 184 12.51 7.89 0.92
C HIS A 184 11.47 7.19 1.80
N ARG A 185 11.40 5.87 1.74
CA ARG A 185 10.58 5.05 2.61
C ARG A 185 11.33 4.80 3.91
N ASP A 186 10.77 5.24 5.02
CA ASP A 186 11.35 4.97 6.34
C ASP A 186 11.12 3.51 6.71
N VAL A 187 12.14 2.68 6.44
CA VAL A 187 12.07 1.24 6.65
C VAL A 187 11.90 0.89 8.13
N LYS A 188 12.54 1.67 9.05
CA LYS A 188 12.34 1.46 10.49
C LYS A 188 10.93 1.83 10.93
N GLY A 189 10.40 2.94 10.43
CA GLY A 189 9.02 3.34 10.66
C GLY A 189 8.01 2.31 10.12
N TRP A 190 8.32 1.66 8.99
CA TRP A 190 7.49 0.56 8.48
C TRP A 190 7.46 -0.65 9.43
N VAL A 191 8.62 -1.02 10.01
CA VAL A 191 8.68 -2.06 11.05
C VAL A 191 7.82 -1.68 12.25
N ASP A 192 7.92 -0.43 12.74
CA ASP A 192 7.14 0.05 13.88
C ASP A 192 5.63 0.06 13.58
N SER A 193 5.24 0.40 12.36
CA SER A 193 3.85 0.31 11.88
C SER A 193 3.31 -1.12 11.90
N LEU A 194 4.12 -2.09 11.48
CA LEU A 194 3.74 -3.51 11.54
C LEU A 194 3.66 -4.01 12.99
N ASP A 195 4.54 -3.55 13.89
CA ASP A 195 4.45 -3.85 15.31
C ASP A 195 3.19 -3.24 15.94
N HIS A 196 2.80 -2.03 15.54
CA HIS A 196 1.55 -1.41 15.94
C HIS A 196 0.34 -2.25 15.47
N MET A 197 0.29 -2.65 14.19
CA MET A 197 -0.76 -3.53 13.67
C MET A 197 -0.86 -4.86 14.44
N ARG A 198 0.28 -5.48 14.79
CA ARG A 198 0.34 -6.72 15.57
C ARG A 198 -0.23 -6.56 16.98
N SER A 199 -0.11 -5.38 17.59
CA SER A 199 -0.62 -5.10 18.94
C SER A 199 -2.15 -5.22 19.05
N PHE A 200 -2.89 -5.07 17.94
CA PHE A 200 -4.35 -5.27 17.87
C PHE A 200 -4.77 -6.75 17.89
N ASN A 201 -3.82 -7.68 17.69
CA ASN A 201 -4.10 -9.12 17.61
C ASN A 201 -5.26 -9.45 16.66
N PRO A 202 -5.17 -9.07 15.38
CA PRO A 202 -6.25 -9.25 14.42
C PRO A 202 -6.54 -10.72 14.13
N GLU A 203 -7.82 -11.03 13.92
CA GLU A 203 -8.29 -12.36 13.48
C GLU A 203 -8.42 -12.44 11.96
N TYR A 204 -8.62 -11.29 11.30
CA TYR A 204 -8.72 -11.16 9.83
C TYR A 204 -7.79 -10.09 9.34
N LEU A 205 -7.12 -10.37 8.22
CA LEU A 205 -6.23 -9.43 7.54
C LEU A 205 -6.62 -9.34 6.06
N PHE A 206 -6.94 -8.13 5.61
CA PHE A 206 -7.36 -7.83 4.24
C PHE A 206 -6.35 -6.88 3.58
N PRO A 207 -5.25 -7.39 3.00
CA PRO A 207 -4.32 -6.57 2.23
C PRO A 207 -5.02 -5.96 1.02
N SER A 208 -4.57 -4.79 0.56
CA SER A 208 -5.13 -4.18 -0.65
C SER A 208 -4.78 -5.00 -1.91
N HIS A 209 -3.63 -5.67 -1.90
CA HIS A 209 -3.25 -6.67 -2.91
C HIS A 209 -3.19 -8.07 -2.29
N THR A 210 -3.38 -9.09 -3.13
CA THR A 210 -3.40 -10.52 -2.77
C THR A 210 -4.63 -10.95 -1.96
N LYS A 211 -4.68 -12.23 -1.57
CA LYS A 211 -5.85 -12.82 -0.90
C LYS A 211 -5.86 -12.51 0.59
N PRO A 212 -7.04 -12.33 1.19
CA PRO A 212 -7.20 -12.24 2.64
C PRO A 212 -6.58 -13.41 3.40
N ILE A 213 -6.31 -13.17 4.67
CA ILE A 213 -5.73 -14.13 5.63
C ILE A 213 -6.62 -14.14 6.87
N GLU A 214 -6.79 -15.30 7.50
CA GLU A 214 -7.61 -15.44 8.70
C GLU A 214 -6.96 -16.35 9.76
N GLY A 215 -7.39 -16.18 10.99
CA GLY A 215 -7.01 -17.01 12.13
C GLY A 215 -5.52 -16.89 12.48
N LYS A 216 -4.91 -18.00 12.89
CA LYS A 216 -3.51 -18.03 13.36
C LYS A 216 -2.47 -17.60 12.32
N GLU A 217 -2.79 -17.68 11.04
CA GLU A 217 -1.87 -17.29 9.97
C GLU A 217 -1.73 -15.76 9.88
N VAL A 218 -2.68 -14.98 10.41
CA VAL A 218 -2.59 -13.51 10.44
C VAL A 218 -1.37 -13.04 11.20
N MET A 219 -1.25 -13.44 12.47
CA MET A 219 -0.13 -13.03 13.32
C MET A 219 1.20 -13.58 12.83
N LYS A 220 1.20 -14.80 12.29
CA LYS A 220 2.39 -15.41 11.69
C LYS A 220 2.87 -14.61 10.47
N THR A 221 1.95 -14.24 9.57
CA THR A 221 2.29 -13.46 8.37
C THR A 221 2.78 -12.05 8.73
N LEU A 222 2.07 -11.34 9.62
CA LEU A 222 2.50 -10.01 10.11
C LEU A 222 3.89 -10.05 10.73
N THR A 223 4.15 -11.09 11.57
CA THR A 223 5.45 -11.23 12.24
C THR A 223 6.56 -11.49 11.24
N LEU A 224 6.37 -12.45 10.34
CA LEU A 224 7.40 -12.82 9.39
C LEU A 224 7.70 -11.70 8.39
N TYR A 225 6.65 -10.97 7.96
CA TYR A 225 6.80 -9.82 7.08
C TYR A 225 7.60 -8.68 7.75
N ARG A 226 7.23 -8.36 8.98
CA ARG A 226 7.94 -7.40 9.84
C ARG A 226 9.40 -7.79 10.05
N ASP A 227 9.66 -9.06 10.38
CA ASP A 227 11.00 -9.55 10.67
C ASP A 227 11.89 -9.55 9.41
N ALA A 228 11.33 -9.84 8.24
CA ALA A 228 12.04 -9.74 6.97
C ALA A 228 12.51 -8.31 6.67
N ILE A 229 11.61 -7.33 6.86
CA ILE A 229 11.92 -5.91 6.66
C ILE A 229 13.01 -5.47 7.64
N GLN A 230 12.84 -5.79 8.92
CA GLN A 230 13.82 -5.43 9.96
C GLN A 230 15.17 -6.10 9.71
N TYR A 231 15.19 -7.37 9.34
CA TYR A 231 16.44 -8.07 9.08
C TYR A 231 17.25 -7.40 7.96
N VAL A 232 16.62 -7.09 6.83
CA VAL A 232 17.33 -6.42 5.73
C VAL A 232 17.80 -5.03 6.14
N HIS A 233 16.99 -4.28 6.89
CA HIS A 233 17.38 -3.00 7.46
C HIS A 233 18.61 -3.12 8.36
N ASP A 234 18.53 -3.96 9.39
CA ASP A 234 19.58 -4.07 10.42
C ASP A 234 20.89 -4.62 9.86
N GLN A 235 20.82 -5.60 8.94
CA GLN A 235 22.02 -6.10 8.27
C GLN A 235 22.66 -5.04 7.36
N THR A 236 21.84 -4.25 6.67
CA THR A 236 22.35 -3.13 5.86
C THR A 236 23.08 -2.13 6.75
N ILE A 237 22.47 -1.67 7.86
CA ILE A 237 23.09 -0.73 8.79
C ILE A 237 24.37 -1.30 9.40
N ARG A 238 24.35 -2.56 9.82
CA ARG A 238 25.54 -3.23 10.37
C ARG A 238 26.73 -3.21 9.41
N LEU A 239 26.49 -3.48 8.15
CA LEU A 239 27.52 -3.52 7.12
C LEU A 239 27.95 -2.12 6.67
N MET A 240 27.03 -1.15 6.64
CA MET A 240 27.35 0.28 6.46
C MET A 240 28.33 0.78 7.52
N ASN A 241 28.09 0.43 8.79
CA ASN A 241 28.97 0.80 9.91
C ASN A 241 30.36 0.15 9.86
N GLN A 242 30.55 -0.86 9.01
CA GLN A 242 31.85 -1.46 8.69
C GLN A 242 32.53 -0.75 7.50
N GLY A 243 31.92 0.29 6.94
CA GLY A 243 32.45 1.06 5.81
C GLY A 243 32.20 0.44 4.44
N LEU A 244 31.28 -0.52 4.33
CA LEU A 244 30.98 -1.18 3.05
C LEU A 244 30.01 -0.32 2.22
N TYR A 245 30.18 -0.37 0.91
CA TYR A 245 29.32 0.28 -0.07
C TYR A 245 28.12 -0.65 -0.47
N PRO A 246 27.02 -0.10 -1.02
CA PRO A 246 25.82 -0.88 -1.32
C PRO A 246 26.06 -2.14 -2.14
N ASP A 247 26.90 -2.10 -3.16
CA ASP A 247 27.17 -3.26 -4.01
C ASP A 247 27.91 -4.39 -3.26
N GLN A 248 28.75 -4.04 -2.28
CA GLN A 248 29.41 -5.01 -1.39
C GLN A 248 28.40 -5.59 -0.38
N ILE A 249 27.53 -4.74 0.17
CA ILE A 249 26.51 -5.13 1.15
C ILE A 249 25.53 -6.15 0.54
N ILE A 250 25.11 -5.91 -0.71
CA ILE A 250 24.17 -6.80 -1.43
C ILE A 250 24.70 -8.23 -1.53
N GLU A 251 26.00 -8.40 -1.77
CA GLU A 251 26.62 -9.74 -1.90
C GLU A 251 26.82 -10.45 -0.54
N MET A 252 26.59 -9.74 0.57
CA MET A 252 26.80 -10.27 1.93
C MET A 252 25.52 -10.52 2.72
N ILE A 253 24.38 -10.02 2.25
CA ILE A 253 23.10 -10.24 2.94
C ILE A 253 22.52 -11.59 2.48
N GLU A 254 22.49 -12.54 3.40
CA GLU A 254 21.81 -13.81 3.24
C GLU A 254 20.59 -13.82 4.16
N LEU A 255 19.39 -14.06 3.60
CA LEU A 255 18.18 -14.17 4.41
C LEU A 255 18.16 -15.46 5.21
N PRO A 256 17.66 -15.45 6.46
CA PRO A 256 17.35 -16.67 7.21
C PRO A 256 16.41 -17.59 6.45
N SER A 257 16.53 -18.90 6.67
CA SER A 257 15.72 -19.92 5.99
C SER A 257 14.21 -19.68 6.15
N GLU A 258 13.79 -19.27 7.34
CA GLU A 258 12.38 -18.97 7.64
C GLU A 258 11.79 -17.87 6.77
N ILE A 259 12.64 -16.94 6.29
CA ILE A 259 12.25 -15.87 5.37
C ILE A 259 12.29 -16.36 3.93
N VAL A 260 13.39 -17.04 3.55
CA VAL A 260 13.58 -17.56 2.17
C VAL A 260 12.50 -18.57 1.79
N ASP A 261 12.16 -19.47 2.70
CA ASP A 261 11.17 -20.52 2.48
C ASP A 261 9.72 -20.02 2.60
N SER A 262 9.54 -18.76 2.96
CA SER A 262 8.20 -18.18 3.09
C SER A 262 7.54 -17.96 1.73
N PRO A 263 6.33 -18.49 1.50
CA PRO A 263 5.60 -18.26 0.26
C PRO A 263 5.13 -16.81 0.09
N PHE A 264 5.28 -15.98 1.14
CA PHE A 264 4.83 -14.58 1.17
C PHE A 264 5.95 -13.57 0.95
N LEU A 265 7.22 -14.03 0.82
CA LEU A 265 8.39 -13.14 0.79
C LEU A 265 9.28 -13.35 -0.43
N ASN A 266 8.74 -13.95 -1.48
CA ASN A 266 9.44 -14.02 -2.75
C ASN A 266 9.64 -12.63 -3.37
N GLU A 267 10.77 -12.42 -4.02
CA GLU A 267 11.14 -11.14 -4.64
C GLU A 267 10.45 -10.91 -5.99
N PHE A 268 9.11 -11.00 -6.03
CA PHE A 268 8.32 -10.78 -7.25
C PHE A 268 8.06 -9.29 -7.52
N TYR A 269 8.14 -8.44 -6.49
CA TYR A 269 7.88 -7.01 -6.56
C TYR A 269 9.03 -6.19 -5.97
N GLY A 270 9.19 -6.19 -4.64
CA GLY A 270 10.38 -5.65 -3.99
C GLY A 270 11.55 -6.63 -4.08
N THR A 271 12.78 -6.12 -3.96
CA THR A 271 14.00 -6.94 -3.92
C THR A 271 14.92 -6.47 -2.81
N ILE A 272 15.69 -7.40 -2.24
CA ILE A 272 16.73 -7.09 -1.25
C ILE A 272 17.76 -6.13 -1.84
N ARG A 273 18.15 -6.37 -3.07
CA ARG A 273 19.15 -5.56 -3.78
C ARG A 273 18.77 -4.07 -3.82
N TRP A 274 17.53 -3.76 -4.16
CA TRP A 274 17.07 -2.37 -4.20
C TRP A 274 16.81 -1.83 -2.81
N SER A 275 16.37 -2.67 -1.89
CA SER A 275 16.18 -2.31 -0.49
C SER A 275 17.47 -1.83 0.16
N VAL A 276 18.57 -2.56 -0.01
CA VAL A 276 19.90 -2.17 0.47
C VAL A 276 20.31 -0.81 -0.08
N LYS A 277 20.16 -0.58 -1.40
CA LYS A 277 20.50 0.70 -2.03
C LYS A 277 19.65 1.85 -1.50
N SER A 278 18.37 1.58 -1.27
CA SER A 278 17.44 2.56 -0.71
C SER A 278 17.76 2.92 0.73
N ILE A 279 17.97 1.92 1.58
CA ILE A 279 18.33 2.13 2.99
C ILE A 279 19.62 2.93 3.09
N PHE A 280 20.65 2.53 2.34
CA PHE A 280 21.94 3.26 2.30
C PHE A 280 21.73 4.73 1.92
N SER A 281 21.01 4.99 0.82
CA SER A 281 20.74 6.35 0.35
C SER A 281 19.84 7.14 1.31
N GLY A 282 18.94 6.48 2.00
CA GLY A 282 18.04 7.08 2.98
C GLY A 282 18.78 7.63 4.19
N TYR A 283 19.77 6.90 4.69
CA TYR A 283 20.59 7.34 5.83
C TYR A 283 21.69 8.35 5.45
N LEU A 284 22.33 8.15 4.31
CA LEU A 284 23.52 8.92 3.94
C LEU A 284 23.26 9.97 2.85
N GLY A 285 22.08 9.96 2.24
CA GLY A 285 21.79 10.78 1.07
C GLY A 285 22.50 10.25 -0.18
N TRP A 286 22.25 10.93 -1.32
CA TRP A 286 22.96 10.65 -2.56
C TRP A 286 23.97 11.76 -2.83
N PHE A 287 25.24 11.39 -2.79
CA PHE A 287 26.38 12.25 -3.16
C PHE A 287 27.53 11.36 -3.62
N ASN A 288 28.05 11.64 -4.78
CA ASN A 288 29.10 10.80 -5.39
C ASN A 288 30.48 11.48 -5.47
N GLY A 289 30.65 12.57 -4.76
CA GLY A 289 31.92 13.35 -4.72
C GLY A 289 32.01 14.41 -5.79
#